data_8caeae65202d64be8985177278d92196
#
_entry.id   8caeae65202d64be8985177278d92196
#
_cell.length_a   1.000
_cell.length_b   1.000
_cell.length_c   1.000
_cell.angle_alpha   90.00
_cell.angle_beta   90.00
_cell.angle_gamma   90.00
#
_symmetry.space_group_name_H-M   'P 1'
#
loop_
_entity.id
_entity.type
_entity.pdbx_description
1 polymer ?
#
loop_
_entity_poly.entity_id
_entity_poly.type
_entity_poly.pdbx_seq_one_letter_code
_entity_poly.pdbx_strand_id
1 'polypeptide(L)'
;MKPFRLAALSLALLTAFSLTGCDDSGAPQATAPTPAADSGPGAAAKPDSAQLAALAEKSQGKALTLLDASEVQLDGAATLVLTFSVPLQPDQDFSRSVHLVDKKSGKVDGAWELAPNLKELRLRHLEPKRELIVSVDPTLVALNKATLDKPFEKTLTTRDIAPSVGFASRGSLLPGNVIAGLPVMALNVDNVDVNFFRIK
;
A
#
# COMPACT_ATOMS: atom_id res chain seq x y z
N MET A 1 -54.06 4.49 -10.48
CA MET A 1 -54.45 3.60 -11.56
C MET A 1 -53.41 2.50 -11.70
N LYS A 2 -53.88 1.30 -11.45
CA LYS A 2 -53.44 -0.10 -11.73
C LYS A 2 -51.99 -0.54 -11.50
N PRO A 3 -51.83 -1.61 -10.69
CA PRO A 3 -50.62 -2.36 -10.52
C PRO A 3 -50.47 -3.47 -11.55
N PHE A 4 -49.23 -3.89 -11.85
CA PHE A 4 -48.97 -5.13 -12.57
C PHE A 4 -48.18 -6.11 -11.67
N ARG A 5 -48.88 -7.18 -11.32
CA ARG A 5 -48.35 -8.43 -10.77
C ARG A 5 -48.09 -9.37 -11.95
N LEU A 6 -47.09 -10.20 -11.88
CA LEU A 6 -47.00 -11.63 -12.29
C LEU A 6 -45.61 -12.11 -11.97
N ALA A 7 -45.42 -13.06 -11.17
CA ALA A 7 -45.74 -14.48 -11.14
C ALA A 7 -44.50 -15.34 -11.43
N ALA A 8 -44.25 -16.18 -10.48
CA ALA A 8 -43.29 -17.27 -10.33
C ALA A 8 -43.10 -18.18 -11.55
N LEU A 9 -41.90 -18.77 -11.65
CA LEU A 9 -41.79 -20.18 -12.05
C LEU A 9 -40.50 -20.80 -11.45
N SER A 10 -40.73 -21.80 -10.65
CA SER A 10 -39.78 -22.78 -10.10
C SER A 10 -39.30 -23.71 -11.22
N LEU A 11 -38.03 -24.11 -11.22
CA LEU A 11 -37.67 -25.41 -11.77
C LEU A 11 -36.43 -25.95 -11.04
N ALA A 12 -36.69 -27.01 -10.25
CA ALA A 12 -35.70 -27.89 -9.65
C ALA A 12 -35.16 -28.83 -10.72
N LEU A 13 -33.86 -29.11 -10.71
CA LEU A 13 -33.33 -30.32 -11.33
C LEU A 13 -32.20 -30.89 -10.46
N LEU A 14 -32.53 -31.97 -9.74
CA LEU A 14 -31.61 -32.93 -9.13
C LEU A 14 -30.93 -33.73 -10.25
N THR A 15 -29.59 -33.86 -10.19
CA THR A 15 -28.93 -35.07 -10.71
C THR A 15 -27.79 -35.46 -9.76
N ALA A 16 -28.04 -36.54 -9.04
CA ALA A 16 -27.05 -37.33 -8.35
C ALA A 16 -26.23 -38.13 -9.37
N PHE A 17 -24.92 -38.11 -9.24
CA PHE A 17 -24.05 -39.12 -9.87
C PHE A 17 -23.09 -39.64 -8.81
N SER A 18 -23.44 -40.82 -8.29
CA SER A 18 -22.58 -41.73 -7.53
C SER A 18 -21.82 -42.59 -8.53
N LEU A 19 -20.52 -42.65 -8.45
CA LEU A 19 -19.71 -43.75 -8.99
C LEU A 19 -18.65 -44.11 -7.96
N THR A 20 -18.92 -45.24 -7.33
CA THR A 20 -17.99 -46.11 -6.60
C THR A 20 -17.05 -46.77 -7.58
N GLY A 21 -15.76 -46.76 -7.25
CA GLY A 21 -14.75 -47.56 -7.91
C GLY A 21 -13.62 -47.79 -6.93
N CYS A 22 -13.61 -48.96 -6.30
CA CYS A 22 -12.47 -49.54 -5.59
C CYS A 22 -11.45 -50.07 -6.58
N ASP A 23 -10.20 -50.00 -6.22
CA ASP A 23 -9.24 -51.11 -6.04
C ASP A 23 -7.82 -50.71 -6.50
N ASP A 24 -6.93 -50.88 -5.63
CA ASP A 24 -5.84 -51.84 -5.40
C ASP A 24 -4.40 -51.31 -5.66
N SER A 25 -3.58 -51.72 -4.62
CA SER A 25 -2.14 -51.96 -4.67
C SER A 25 -1.13 -50.81 -4.64
N GLY A 26 -0.70 -50.44 -3.44
CA GLY A 26 0.62 -50.70 -2.88
C GLY A 26 1.85 -50.16 -3.59
N ALA A 27 2.30 -48.93 -3.18
CA ALA A 27 3.72 -48.63 -2.98
C ALA A 27 3.86 -47.36 -2.11
N PRO A 28 4.77 -47.30 -1.15
CA PRO A 28 5.00 -46.08 -0.36
C PRO A 28 5.66 -45.03 -1.21
N GLN A 29 4.88 -44.06 -1.65
CA GLN A 29 5.40 -42.86 -2.32
C GLN A 29 5.94 -41.92 -1.26
N ALA A 30 7.24 -41.72 -1.29
CA ALA A 30 7.93 -40.72 -0.50
C ALA A 30 7.24 -39.36 -0.71
N THR A 31 6.65 -38.82 0.35
CA THR A 31 6.14 -37.44 0.37
C THR A 31 7.29 -36.48 0.24
N ALA A 32 7.47 -35.93 -0.95
CA ALA A 32 8.30 -34.76 -1.15
C ALA A 32 7.71 -33.61 -0.31
N PRO A 33 8.51 -32.84 0.43
CA PRO A 33 8.01 -31.69 1.14
C PRO A 33 7.44 -30.69 0.12
N THR A 34 6.15 -30.40 0.26
CA THR A 34 5.50 -29.30 -0.43
C THR A 34 6.30 -28.02 -0.13
N PRO A 35 6.76 -27.27 -1.13
CA PRO A 35 7.38 -25.99 -0.85
C PRO A 35 6.35 -25.15 -0.12
N ALA A 36 6.72 -24.68 1.08
CA ALA A 36 5.95 -23.71 1.81
C ALA A 36 5.70 -22.54 0.86
N ALA A 37 4.42 -22.24 0.64
CA ALA A 37 4.03 -21.06 -0.10
C ALA A 37 4.67 -19.87 0.63
N ASP A 38 5.59 -19.23 -0.07
CA ASP A 38 6.15 -17.94 0.31
C ASP A 38 4.95 -16.97 0.42
N SER A 39 4.53 -16.75 1.65
CA SER A 39 3.56 -15.71 1.97
C SER A 39 4.29 -14.39 1.79
N GLY A 40 4.23 -13.88 0.57
CA GLY A 40 4.61 -12.51 0.27
C GLY A 40 3.94 -11.56 1.27
N PRO A 41 4.48 -10.35 1.50
CA PRO A 41 3.97 -9.41 2.49
C PRO A 41 2.48 -9.21 2.27
N GLY A 42 1.66 -9.84 3.13
CA GLY A 42 0.22 -9.89 3.00
C GLY A 42 -0.33 -8.49 2.97
N ALA A 43 -1.10 -8.18 1.95
CA ALA A 43 -1.96 -7.01 1.93
C ALA A 43 -2.72 -7.03 3.27
N ALA A 44 -2.46 -6.05 4.14
CA ALA A 44 -3.08 -5.99 5.46
C ALA A 44 -4.58 -6.04 5.27
N ALA A 45 -5.21 -7.07 5.82
CA ALA A 45 -6.65 -7.28 5.69
C ALA A 45 -7.38 -6.04 6.20
N LYS A 46 -8.37 -5.57 5.44
CA LYS A 46 -9.23 -4.47 5.91
C LYS A 46 -9.86 -4.88 7.24
N PRO A 47 -9.88 -3.99 8.24
CA PRO A 47 -10.49 -4.28 9.53
C PRO A 47 -11.96 -4.65 9.34
N ASP A 48 -12.41 -5.65 10.07
CA ASP A 48 -13.80 -6.07 10.04
C ASP A 48 -14.72 -5.09 10.81
N SER A 49 -16.03 -5.24 10.65
CA SER A 49 -17.00 -4.34 11.26
C SER A 49 -16.95 -4.32 12.79
N ALA A 50 -16.60 -5.44 13.41
CA ALA A 50 -16.47 -5.55 14.86
C ALA A 50 -15.24 -4.79 15.36
N GLN A 51 -14.12 -4.90 14.65
CA GLN A 51 -12.90 -4.14 14.94
C GLN A 51 -13.13 -2.62 14.78
N LEU A 52 -13.85 -2.22 13.73
CA LEU A 52 -14.21 -0.81 13.53
C LEU A 52 -15.07 -0.27 14.67
N ALA A 53 -16.08 -1.02 15.13
CA ALA A 53 -16.92 -0.62 16.24
C ALA A 53 -16.10 -0.46 17.54
N ALA A 54 -15.23 -1.40 17.87
CA ALA A 54 -14.37 -1.32 19.05
C ALA A 54 -13.40 -0.13 19.01
N LEU A 55 -12.86 0.21 17.83
CA LEU A 55 -12.01 1.38 17.63
C LEU A 55 -12.79 2.69 17.74
N ALA A 56 -14.05 2.72 17.27
CA ALA A 56 -14.93 3.87 17.42
C ALA A 56 -15.24 4.15 18.88
N GLU A 57 -15.60 3.11 19.65
CA GLU A 57 -15.85 3.23 21.10
C GLU A 57 -14.62 3.73 21.85
N LYS A 58 -13.45 3.15 21.58
CA LYS A 58 -12.18 3.56 22.22
C LYS A 58 -11.78 5.01 21.92
N SER A 59 -12.28 5.57 20.85
CA SER A 59 -12.02 6.94 20.42
C SER A 59 -13.16 7.91 20.73
N GLN A 60 -14.25 7.46 21.36
CA GLN A 60 -15.35 8.33 21.75
C GLN A 60 -14.88 9.51 22.63
N GLY A 61 -15.45 10.69 22.40
CA GLY A 61 -15.12 11.91 23.12
C GLY A 61 -13.74 12.51 22.79
N LYS A 62 -12.95 11.89 21.91
CA LYS A 62 -11.68 12.43 21.49
C LYS A 62 -11.85 13.27 20.21
N ALA A 63 -11.22 14.45 20.19
CA ALA A 63 -11.21 15.30 19.01
C ALA A 63 -10.29 14.71 17.91
N LEU A 64 -10.67 14.92 16.66
CA LEU A 64 -9.81 14.65 15.52
C LEU A 64 -8.81 15.81 15.36
N THR A 65 -7.54 15.50 15.46
CA THR A 65 -6.45 16.45 15.20
C THR A 65 -5.40 15.80 14.33
N LEU A 66 -4.75 16.58 13.47
CA LEU A 66 -3.56 16.15 12.76
C LEU A 66 -2.36 16.31 13.70
N LEU A 67 -1.67 15.22 14.00
CA LEU A 67 -0.52 15.19 14.91
C LEU A 67 0.78 15.50 14.17
N ASP A 68 0.95 14.91 13.00
CA ASP A 68 2.16 15.09 12.17
C ASP A 68 1.85 14.96 10.68
N ALA A 69 2.66 15.65 9.89
CA ALA A 69 2.71 15.53 8.44
C ALA A 69 4.18 15.52 8.02
N SER A 70 4.67 14.39 7.57
CA SER A 70 6.09 14.18 7.25
C SER A 70 6.31 13.24 6.07
N GLU A 71 7.49 13.38 5.45
CA GLU A 71 7.97 12.45 4.45
C GLU A 71 8.70 11.28 5.11
N VAL A 72 8.30 10.06 4.75
CA VAL A 72 8.90 8.81 5.21
C VAL A 72 9.24 7.93 4.01
N GLN A 73 10.31 7.15 4.09
CA GLN A 73 10.60 6.11 3.12
C GLN A 73 9.83 4.83 3.49
N LEU A 74 8.87 4.43 2.65
CA LEU A 74 8.13 3.18 2.78
C LEU A 74 8.40 2.32 1.54
N ASP A 75 8.88 1.10 1.76
CA ASP A 75 9.20 0.15 0.69
C ASP A 75 10.11 0.75 -0.40
N GLY A 76 11.03 1.64 -0.02
CA GLY A 76 11.94 2.32 -0.93
C GLY A 76 11.33 3.51 -1.70
N ALA A 77 10.06 3.85 -1.47
CA ALA A 77 9.40 5.00 -2.08
C ALA A 77 9.21 6.14 -1.08
N ALA A 78 9.50 7.37 -1.52
CA ALA A 78 9.18 8.56 -0.75
C ALA A 78 7.66 8.69 -0.61
N THR A 79 7.17 8.77 0.61
CA THR A 79 5.75 8.73 0.96
C THR A 79 5.42 9.85 1.92
N LEU A 80 4.40 10.66 1.61
CA LEU A 80 3.83 11.59 2.58
C LEU A 80 2.95 10.80 3.54
N VAL A 81 3.19 10.96 4.83
CA VAL A 81 2.39 10.35 5.90
C VAL A 81 1.76 11.45 6.75
N LEU A 82 0.45 11.42 6.83
CA LEU A 82 -0.35 12.27 7.72
C LEU A 82 -0.82 11.41 8.89
N THR A 83 -0.46 11.77 10.12
CA THR A 83 -0.80 11.02 11.32
C THR A 83 -1.87 11.75 12.12
N PHE A 84 -2.96 11.06 12.44
CA PHE A 84 -4.11 11.60 13.16
C PHE A 84 -4.23 11.05 14.58
N SER A 85 -4.86 11.82 15.47
CA SER A 85 -5.08 11.46 16.89
C SER A 85 -6.04 10.28 17.06
N VAL A 86 -7.05 10.18 16.21
CA VAL A 86 -8.09 9.15 16.23
C VAL A 86 -8.20 8.46 14.88
N PRO A 87 -8.72 7.22 14.82
CA PRO A 87 -8.93 6.51 13.57
C PRO A 87 -9.88 7.24 12.63
N LEU A 88 -9.54 7.30 11.35
CA LEU A 88 -10.37 7.87 10.29
C LEU A 88 -11.42 6.86 9.82
N GLN A 89 -12.52 7.35 9.29
CA GLN A 89 -13.53 6.52 8.64
C GLN A 89 -12.97 5.99 7.31
N PRO A 90 -12.97 4.67 7.07
CA PRO A 90 -12.32 4.10 5.88
C PRO A 90 -13.08 4.34 4.56
N ASP A 91 -14.41 4.50 4.61
CA ASP A 91 -15.27 4.57 3.43
C ASP A 91 -15.51 6.01 2.92
N GLN A 92 -14.59 6.94 3.20
CA GLN A 92 -14.67 8.32 2.71
C GLN A 92 -13.68 8.58 1.57
N ASP A 93 -14.02 9.54 0.71
CA ASP A 93 -13.13 10.02 -0.33
C ASP A 93 -12.14 11.05 0.24
N PHE A 94 -10.94 10.60 0.54
CA PHE A 94 -9.88 11.45 1.10
C PHE A 94 -9.46 12.59 0.19
N SER A 95 -9.60 12.43 -1.12
CA SER A 95 -9.21 13.45 -2.11
C SER A 95 -10.06 14.72 -2.03
N ARG A 96 -11.23 14.64 -1.39
CA ARG A 96 -12.11 15.80 -1.14
C ARG A 96 -11.70 16.61 0.07
N SER A 97 -11.04 15.97 1.02
CA SER A 97 -10.72 16.59 2.32
C SER A 97 -9.22 16.84 2.50
N VAL A 98 -8.39 16.20 1.68
CA VAL A 98 -6.94 16.34 1.76
C VAL A 98 -6.40 16.74 0.39
N HIS A 99 -5.76 17.89 0.34
CA HIS A 99 -5.22 18.45 -0.87
C HIS A 99 -3.71 18.59 -0.79
N LEU A 100 -3.03 18.27 -1.87
CA LEU A 100 -1.60 18.46 -2.02
C LEU A 100 -1.31 19.36 -3.22
N VAL A 101 -0.52 20.40 -3.00
CA VAL A 101 -0.14 21.35 -4.04
C VAL A 101 1.38 21.43 -4.07
N ASP A 102 1.97 21.20 -5.22
CA ASP A 102 3.37 21.50 -5.50
C ASP A 102 3.48 22.98 -5.93
N LYS A 103 4.36 23.75 -5.32
CA LYS A 103 4.56 25.15 -5.67
C LYS A 103 5.00 25.40 -7.12
N LYS A 104 5.61 24.38 -7.75
CA LYS A 104 6.08 24.49 -9.15
C LYS A 104 5.05 23.98 -10.16
N SER A 105 4.43 22.83 -9.90
CA SER A 105 3.56 22.15 -10.85
C SER A 105 2.06 22.28 -10.53
N GLY A 106 1.72 22.85 -9.38
CA GLY A 106 0.33 23.03 -8.98
C GLY A 106 -0.25 21.82 -8.27
N LYS A 107 -1.54 21.55 -8.46
CA LYS A 107 -2.23 20.44 -7.78
C LYS A 107 -1.57 19.09 -8.07
N VAL A 108 -1.29 18.34 -7.03
CA VAL A 108 -0.79 16.97 -7.11
C VAL A 108 -1.95 16.02 -6.90
N ASP A 109 -2.33 15.31 -7.95
CA ASP A 109 -3.32 14.25 -7.86
C ASP A 109 -2.64 12.93 -7.49
N GLY A 110 -3.20 12.24 -6.51
CA GLY A 110 -2.67 10.94 -6.08
C GLY A 110 -3.70 10.14 -5.30
N ALA A 111 -3.51 8.83 -5.26
CA ALA A 111 -4.35 7.95 -4.48
C ALA A 111 -3.92 7.96 -3.01
N TRP A 112 -4.76 8.51 -2.16
CA TRP A 112 -4.59 8.42 -0.72
C TRP A 112 -4.89 7.02 -0.22
N GLU A 113 -3.97 6.44 0.51
CA GLU A 113 -4.09 5.11 1.12
C GLU A 113 -4.21 5.25 2.64
N LEU A 114 -5.29 4.72 3.20
CA LEU A 114 -5.45 4.63 4.64
C LEU A 114 -4.71 3.40 5.17
N ALA A 115 -3.79 3.61 6.10
CA ALA A 115 -3.03 2.53 6.71
C ALA A 115 -3.94 1.61 7.56
N PRO A 116 -3.52 0.36 7.82
CA PRO A 116 -4.31 -0.60 8.61
C PRO A 116 -4.65 -0.15 10.02
N ASN A 117 -3.85 0.75 10.60
CA ASN A 117 -4.11 1.36 11.91
C ASN A 117 -5.22 2.43 11.88
N LEU A 118 -5.74 2.78 10.70
CA LEU A 118 -6.74 3.80 10.41
C LEU A 118 -6.37 5.21 10.89
N LYS A 119 -5.14 5.43 11.32
CA LYS A 119 -4.67 6.72 11.83
C LYS A 119 -3.67 7.41 10.93
N GLU A 120 -3.17 6.72 9.94
CA GLU A 120 -2.21 7.26 8.98
C GLU A 120 -2.81 7.26 7.59
N LEU A 121 -2.77 8.42 6.95
CA LEU A 121 -3.12 8.59 5.54
C LEU A 121 -1.83 8.78 4.76
N ARG A 122 -1.63 7.99 3.71
CA ARG A 122 -0.38 7.88 2.96
C ARG A 122 -0.58 8.25 1.51
N LEU A 123 0.34 9.03 0.97
CA LEU A 123 0.48 9.28 -0.46
C LEU A 123 1.87 8.87 -0.90
N ARG A 124 1.94 7.83 -1.73
CA ARG A 124 3.20 7.23 -2.20
C ARG A 124 3.77 7.94 -3.42
N HIS A 125 5.04 7.69 -3.70
CA HIS A 125 5.74 8.15 -4.90
C HIS A 125 5.84 9.68 -5.04
N LEU A 126 6.22 10.33 -3.95
CA LEU A 126 6.54 11.75 -4.01
C LEU A 126 7.76 12.01 -4.89
N GLU A 127 7.68 13.05 -5.70
CA GLU A 127 8.85 13.51 -6.44
C GLU A 127 9.88 14.15 -5.50
N PRO A 128 11.18 13.91 -5.71
CA PRO A 128 12.24 14.51 -4.90
C PRO A 128 12.40 16.01 -5.20
N LYS A 129 12.99 16.74 -4.25
CA LYS A 129 13.29 18.18 -4.38
C LYS A 129 12.06 19.02 -4.73
N ARG A 130 10.90 18.69 -4.16
CA ARG A 130 9.65 19.44 -4.33
C ARG A 130 9.27 20.17 -3.05
N GLU A 131 8.68 21.32 -3.21
CA GLU A 131 8.07 22.06 -2.11
C GLU A 131 6.55 21.91 -2.19
N LEU A 132 6.01 21.12 -1.27
CA LEU A 132 4.63 20.70 -1.24
C LEU A 132 3.87 21.41 -0.13
N ILE A 133 2.68 21.87 -0.43
CA ILE A 133 1.73 22.38 0.55
C ILE A 133 0.64 21.33 0.73
N VAL A 134 0.53 20.78 1.92
CA VAL A 134 -0.56 19.88 2.29
C VAL A 134 -1.60 20.66 3.07
N SER A 135 -2.85 20.56 2.66
CA SER A 135 -4.00 21.11 3.38
C SER A 135 -5.03 20.04 3.68
N VAL A 136 -5.60 20.11 4.89
CA VAL A 136 -6.64 19.18 5.36
C VAL A 136 -7.85 19.99 5.78
N ASP A 137 -8.98 19.71 5.16
CA ASP A 137 -10.24 20.40 5.39
C ASP A 137 -11.00 19.84 6.61
N PRO A 138 -11.84 20.64 7.26
CA PRO A 138 -12.70 20.18 8.37
C PRO A 138 -13.73 19.11 7.97
N THR A 139 -13.92 18.85 6.68
CA THR A 139 -14.84 17.83 6.16
C THR A 139 -14.35 16.40 6.38
N LEU A 140 -13.08 16.23 6.78
CA LEU A 140 -12.51 14.91 7.10
C LEU A 140 -13.18 14.35 8.37
N VAL A 141 -13.67 13.10 8.28
CA VAL A 141 -14.45 12.47 9.35
C VAL A 141 -13.66 11.34 9.99
N ALA A 142 -13.61 11.31 11.31
CA ALA A 142 -13.08 10.20 12.09
C ALA A 142 -14.13 9.09 12.29
N LEU A 143 -13.67 7.91 12.70
CA LEU A 143 -14.53 6.75 12.96
C LEU A 143 -15.55 7.01 14.09
N ASN A 144 -15.20 7.86 15.06
CA ASN A 144 -16.09 8.34 16.14
C ASN A 144 -16.97 9.54 15.73
N LYS A 145 -17.04 9.86 14.44
CA LYS A 145 -17.78 10.98 13.85
C LYS A 145 -17.25 12.38 14.22
N ALA A 146 -16.09 12.48 14.86
CA ALA A 146 -15.42 13.76 15.06
C ALA A 146 -14.88 14.30 13.73
N THR A 147 -14.86 15.62 13.59
CA THR A 147 -14.26 16.36 12.48
C THR A 147 -13.12 17.24 12.98
N LEU A 148 -12.33 17.78 12.09
CA LEU A 148 -11.29 18.75 12.46
C LEU A 148 -11.95 20.08 12.87
N ASP A 149 -11.50 20.65 13.99
CA ASP A 149 -11.98 21.94 14.46
C ASP A 149 -11.59 23.10 13.53
N LYS A 150 -10.42 22.98 12.90
CA LYS A 150 -9.87 24.00 12.01
C LYS A 150 -9.17 23.35 10.83
N PRO A 151 -9.17 23.99 9.66
CA PRO A 151 -8.37 23.54 8.55
C PRO A 151 -6.89 23.55 8.93
N PHE A 152 -6.15 22.57 8.44
CA PHE A 152 -4.71 22.47 8.65
C PHE A 152 -3.99 22.72 7.34
N GLU A 153 -2.88 23.47 7.42
CA GLU A 153 -1.98 23.66 6.28
C GLU A 153 -0.53 23.57 6.73
N LYS A 154 0.30 22.87 5.98
CA LYS A 154 1.73 22.75 6.25
C LYS A 154 2.52 22.68 4.94
N THR A 155 3.60 23.43 4.87
CA THR A 155 4.57 23.31 3.78
C THR A 155 5.63 22.26 4.15
N LEU A 156 5.92 21.37 3.21
CA LEU A 156 6.92 20.31 3.33
C LEU A 156 7.87 20.39 2.14
N THR A 157 9.15 20.09 2.37
CA THR A 157 10.13 19.94 1.28
C THR A 157 10.51 18.46 1.22
N THR A 158 10.31 17.84 0.04
CA THR A 158 10.72 16.45 -0.16
C THR A 158 12.24 16.37 -0.28
N ARG A 159 12.78 15.29 0.27
CA ARG A 159 14.22 15.02 0.28
C ARG A 159 14.72 14.75 -1.13
N ASP A 160 16.00 14.97 -1.32
CA ASP A 160 16.69 14.48 -2.51
C ASP A 160 16.93 12.98 -2.43
N ILE A 161 17.00 12.33 -3.58
CA ILE A 161 17.41 10.94 -3.66
C ILE A 161 18.91 10.88 -3.35
N ALA A 162 19.28 10.10 -2.33
CA ALA A 162 20.68 9.93 -1.98
C ALA A 162 21.46 9.31 -3.17
N PRO A 163 22.66 9.82 -3.48
CA PRO A 163 23.50 9.21 -4.50
C PRO A 163 23.79 7.75 -4.17
N SER A 164 23.65 6.87 -5.14
CA SER A 164 23.98 5.46 -4.96
C SER A 164 24.57 4.86 -6.21
N VAL A 165 25.51 3.94 -6.02
CA VAL A 165 26.12 3.13 -7.09
C VAL A 165 26.14 1.68 -6.64
N GLY A 166 25.80 0.79 -7.54
CA GLY A 166 25.82 -0.63 -7.26
C GLY A 166 25.81 -1.47 -8.54
N PHE A 167 26.13 -2.75 -8.37
CA PHE A 167 25.98 -3.69 -9.47
C PHE A 167 24.53 -4.16 -9.56
N ALA A 168 24.00 -4.27 -10.78
CA ALA A 168 22.62 -4.72 -11.01
C ALA A 168 22.43 -6.21 -10.64
N SER A 169 23.50 -7.00 -10.63
CA SER A 169 23.48 -8.40 -10.24
C SER A 169 24.07 -8.60 -8.85
N ARG A 170 23.36 -9.36 -8.01
CA ARG A 170 23.80 -9.75 -6.65
C ARG A 170 24.22 -11.22 -6.64
N GLY A 171 25.21 -11.60 -7.39
CA GLY A 171 25.72 -12.98 -7.42
C GLY A 171 27.22 -13.00 -7.18
N SER A 172 27.73 -14.02 -6.47
CA SER A 172 29.16 -14.28 -6.31
C SER A 172 29.82 -14.88 -7.56
N LEU A 173 29.02 -15.24 -8.57
CA LEU A 173 29.48 -15.84 -9.81
C LEU A 173 28.99 -14.98 -11.00
N LEU A 174 29.94 -14.57 -11.84
CA LEU A 174 29.66 -13.99 -13.12
C LEU A 174 29.68 -15.11 -14.18
N PRO A 175 28.60 -15.31 -14.96
CA PRO A 175 28.63 -16.25 -16.07
C PRO A 175 29.72 -15.86 -17.07
N GLY A 176 30.56 -16.81 -17.49
CA GLY A 176 31.70 -16.55 -18.38
C GLY A 176 31.33 -16.05 -19.80
N ASN A 177 30.05 -16.01 -20.14
CA ASN A 177 29.48 -15.55 -21.38
C ASN A 177 28.79 -14.18 -21.32
N VAL A 178 29.07 -13.36 -20.31
CA VAL A 178 28.56 -11.98 -20.24
C VAL A 178 29.30 -11.13 -21.29
N ILE A 179 28.79 -11.13 -22.50
CA ILE A 179 29.37 -10.40 -23.64
C ILE A 179 29.16 -8.87 -23.50
N ALA A 180 28.15 -8.44 -22.76
CA ALA A 180 27.74 -7.04 -22.63
C ALA A 180 28.43 -6.27 -21.48
N GLY A 181 29.32 -6.93 -20.71
CA GLY A 181 29.95 -6.32 -19.53
C GLY A 181 29.14 -6.43 -18.24
N LEU A 182 29.67 -5.88 -17.15
CA LEU A 182 29.06 -5.89 -15.84
C LEU A 182 28.08 -4.70 -15.71
N PRO A 183 26.77 -4.94 -15.58
CA PRO A 183 25.83 -3.84 -15.49
C PRO A 183 25.97 -3.12 -14.15
N VAL A 184 26.19 -1.81 -14.19
CA VAL A 184 26.26 -0.92 -13.03
C VAL A 184 25.03 -0.03 -13.03
N MET A 185 24.37 0.08 -11.91
CA MET A 185 23.32 1.07 -11.66
C MET A 185 23.92 2.25 -10.90
N ALA A 186 23.78 3.42 -11.45
CA ALA A 186 24.13 4.68 -10.79
C ALA A 186 22.86 5.53 -10.67
N LEU A 187 22.61 6.06 -9.50
CA LEU A 187 21.47 6.92 -9.21
C LEU A 187 21.97 8.22 -8.61
N ASN A 188 21.62 9.34 -9.20
CA ASN A 188 21.99 10.68 -8.75
C ASN A 188 23.52 10.86 -8.59
N VAL A 189 24.30 10.26 -9.51
CA VAL A 189 25.77 10.32 -9.58
C VAL A 189 26.18 10.65 -11.01
N ASP A 190 26.95 11.71 -11.18
CA ASP A 190 27.40 12.18 -12.50
C ASP A 190 28.56 11.35 -13.07
N ASN A 191 29.46 10.90 -12.22
CA ASN A 191 30.65 10.13 -12.61
C ASN A 191 30.89 8.97 -11.64
N VAL A 192 31.33 7.84 -12.18
CA VAL A 192 31.70 6.64 -11.42
C VAL A 192 33.05 6.14 -11.90
N ASP A 193 34.01 6.02 -11.00
CA ASP A 193 35.30 5.39 -11.27
C ASP A 193 35.25 3.91 -10.94
N VAL A 194 35.59 3.06 -11.89
CA VAL A 194 35.61 1.60 -11.72
C VAL A 194 37.05 1.08 -11.83
N ASN A 195 37.54 0.48 -10.79
CA ASN A 195 38.88 -0.13 -10.74
C ASN A 195 38.78 -1.65 -10.74
N PHE A 196 39.51 -2.28 -11.63
CA PHE A 196 39.60 -3.75 -11.71
C PHE A 196 40.94 -4.22 -11.15
N PHE A 197 40.89 -5.15 -10.22
CA PHE A 197 42.06 -5.76 -9.61
C PHE A 197 42.10 -7.27 -9.93
N ARG A 198 43.25 -7.76 -10.42
CA ARG A 198 43.49 -9.20 -10.57
C ARG A 198 44.08 -9.76 -9.28
N ILE A 199 43.35 -10.66 -8.63
CA ILE A 199 43.85 -11.42 -7.49
C ILE A 199 44.68 -12.58 -8.02
N LYS A 200 45.93 -12.72 -7.54
CA LYS A 200 46.85 -13.82 -7.86
C LYS A 200 46.73 -14.93 -6.83
#